data_3994b50dcf7b6ceac3b8ee5452645eda
#
_entry.id   3994b50dcf7b6ceac3b8ee5452645eda
#
_cell.length_a   1.000
_cell.length_b   1.000
_cell.length_c   1.000
_cell.angle_alpha   90.00
_cell.angle_beta   90.00
_cell.angle_gamma   90.00
#
_symmetry.space_group_name_H-M   'P 1'
#
loop_
_entity.id
_entity.type
_entity.pdbx_description
1 polymer ?
#
loop_
_entity_poly.entity_id
_entity_poly.type
_entity_poly.pdbx_seq_one_letter_code
_entity_poly.pdbx_strand_id
1 'polypeptide(L)' 'MLSQHIIDQLQPYDFDRLAHKEKDGRRRLRLIALAHLKDGKSYL' A
#
# COMPACT_ATOMS: atom_id res chain seq x y z
N MET A 1 -0.23 -9.09 -11.93
CA MET A 1 -0.74 -7.74 -12.21
C MET A 1 -2.07 -7.55 -11.49
N LEU A 2 -2.22 -6.43 -10.75
CA LEU A 2 -3.47 -6.15 -10.05
C LEU A 2 -4.51 -5.60 -11.02
N SER A 3 -5.78 -5.97 -10.80
CA SER A 3 -6.87 -5.38 -11.55
C SER A 3 -7.12 -3.94 -11.10
N GLN A 4 -7.64 -3.12 -11.98
CA GLN A 4 -8.00 -1.74 -11.67
C GLN A 4 -9.00 -1.68 -10.52
N HIS A 5 -9.86 -2.67 -10.42
CA HIS A 5 -10.85 -2.76 -9.35
C HIS A 5 -10.18 -2.79 -7.96
N ILE A 6 -9.11 -3.58 -7.82
CA ILE A 6 -8.38 -3.67 -6.57
C ILE A 6 -7.66 -2.35 -6.27
N ILE A 7 -7.04 -1.76 -7.29
CA ILE A 7 -6.37 -0.47 -7.15
C ILE A 7 -7.35 0.60 -6.69
N ASP A 8 -8.55 0.63 -7.28
CA ASP A 8 -9.59 1.58 -6.91
C ASP A 8 -10.03 1.42 -5.45
N GLN A 9 -10.10 0.19 -4.96
CA GLN A 9 -10.45 -0.07 -3.57
C GLN A 9 -9.39 0.42 -2.58
N LEU A 10 -8.14 0.51 -3.02
CA LEU A 10 -7.04 0.98 -2.16
C LEU A 10 -6.95 2.51 -2.10
N GLN A 11 -7.56 3.22 -3.06
CA GLN A 11 -7.42 4.67 -3.17
C GLN A 11 -7.84 5.46 -1.92
N PRO A 12 -8.93 5.07 -1.19
CA PRO A 12 -9.32 5.83 0.00
C PRO A 12 -8.34 5.74 1.18
N TYR A 13 -7.38 4.83 1.13
CA TYR A 13 -6.43 4.62 2.22
C TYR A 13 -5.13 5.37 1.98
N ASP A 14 -4.64 6.05 3.02
CA ASP A 14 -3.35 6.70 3.00
C ASP A 14 -2.32 5.79 3.67
N PHE A 15 -1.78 4.86 2.89
CA PHE A 15 -0.84 3.86 3.42
C PHE A 15 0.49 4.47 3.83
N ASP A 16 0.94 5.54 3.18
CA ASP A 16 2.16 6.23 3.57
C ASP A 16 2.05 6.78 4.98
N ARG A 17 0.93 7.41 5.29
CA ARG A 17 0.66 7.94 6.61
C ARG A 17 0.56 6.84 7.65
N LEU A 18 -0.11 5.74 7.30
CA LEU A 18 -0.23 4.60 8.20
C LEU A 18 1.13 3.97 8.46
N ALA A 19 1.98 3.89 7.44
CA ALA A 19 3.33 3.34 7.60
C ALA A 19 4.16 4.20 8.55
N HIS A 20 4.03 5.52 8.48
CA HIS A 20 4.75 6.42 9.38
C HIS A 20 4.35 6.22 10.84
N LYS A 21 3.09 5.89 11.10
CA LYS A 21 2.56 5.68 12.44
C LYS A 21 2.85 4.28 12.96
N GLU A 22 3.15 3.33 12.09
CA GLU A 22 3.33 1.93 12.48
C GLU A 22 4.70 1.71 13.09
N LYS A 23 4.74 1.16 14.30
CA LYS A 23 5.98 0.87 15.01
C LYS A 23 6.54 -0.50 14.70
N ASP A 24 5.67 -1.44 14.29
CA ASP A 24 6.08 -2.79 13.94
C ASP A 24 6.68 -2.81 12.55
N GLY A 25 7.94 -3.31 12.42
CA GLY A 25 8.65 -3.30 11.14
C GLY A 25 7.94 -4.12 10.05
N ARG A 26 7.34 -5.27 10.44
CA ARG A 26 6.64 -6.10 9.46
C ARG A 26 5.39 -5.44 8.95
N ARG A 27 4.62 -4.82 9.86
CA ARG A 27 3.41 -4.10 9.47
C ARG A 27 3.74 -2.88 8.63
N ARG A 28 4.83 -2.19 8.97
CA ARG A 28 5.29 -1.04 8.20
C ARG A 28 5.64 -1.45 6.77
N LEU A 29 6.38 -2.54 6.60
CA LEU A 29 6.72 -3.05 5.27
C LEU A 29 5.49 -3.40 4.47
N ARG A 30 4.50 -4.02 5.12
CA ARG A 30 3.24 -4.36 4.46
C ARG A 30 2.50 -3.10 4.01
N LEU A 31 2.48 -2.07 4.83
CA LEU A 31 1.82 -0.81 4.48
C LEU A 31 2.54 -0.11 3.33
N ILE A 32 3.88 -0.15 3.32
CA ILE A 32 4.67 0.40 2.20
C ILE A 32 4.35 -0.36 0.92
N ALA A 33 4.24 -1.69 0.99
CA ALA A 33 3.87 -2.50 -0.15
C ALA A 33 2.49 -2.11 -0.70
N LEU A 34 1.53 -1.91 0.20
CA LEU A 34 0.18 -1.49 -0.18
C LEU A 34 0.18 -0.11 -0.82
N ALA A 35 1.02 0.80 -0.35
CA ALA A 35 1.17 2.12 -0.94
C ALA A 35 1.64 2.02 -2.40
N HIS A 36 2.60 1.16 -2.68
CA HIS A 36 3.07 0.94 -4.05
C HIS A 36 1.99 0.33 -4.93
N LEU A 37 1.23 -0.62 -4.41
CA LEU A 37 0.12 -1.23 -5.14
C LEU A 37 -0.97 -0.21 -5.45
N LYS A 38 -1.25 0.68 -4.51
CA LYS A 38 -2.22 1.75 -4.69
C LYS A 38 -1.84 2.63 -5.88
N ASP A 39 -0.54 2.90 -6.05
CA ASP A 39 -0.03 3.70 -7.15
C ASP A 39 0.06 2.90 -8.46
N GLY A 40 -0.31 1.64 -8.45
CA GLY A 40 -0.26 0.79 -9.62
C GLY A 40 1.13 0.29 -9.96
N LYS A 41 2.08 0.42 -9.05
CA LYS A 41 3.44 -0.04 -9.27
C LYS A 41 3.57 -1.53 -8.97
N SER A 42 4.44 -2.19 -9.73
CA SER A 42 4.74 -3.60 -9.53
C SER A 42 6.09 -3.76 -8.84
N TYR A 43 6.19 -4.75 -7.96
CA TYR A 43 7.45 -5.12 -7.34
C TYR A 43 8.35 -5.94 -8.23
N LEU A 44 7.77 -6.53 -9.24
CA LEU A 44 8.50 -7.45 -10.12
C LEU A 44 8.86 -6.81 -11.44
#